data_35966ea888c532837f74642347970260
#
_entry.id   35966ea888c532837f74642347970260
#
_cell.length_a   1.000
_cell.length_b   1.000
_cell.length_c   1.000
_cell.angle_alpha   90.00
_cell.angle_beta   90.00
_cell.angle_gamma   90.00
#
_symmetry.space_group_name_H-M   'P 1'
#
loop_
_entity.id
_entity.type
_entity.pdbx_description
1 polymer ?
#
loop_
_entity_poly.entity_id
_entity_poly.type
_entity_poly.pdbx_seq_one_letter_code
_entity_poly.pdbx_strand_id
1 'polypeptide(L)'
;SQDFITVDYPQITSATFKAEDNGVEAALDLTLPFTTSAATAQRIAKLTLFRGREQIAFSADFGLAAFDVNVGDIIGLTNTRYGWTAKEFEVVGWKFFASNDAGDLRVNLTLRETSEAAFDWSAEETEIISNNSALPNFATVDPVENLILTATTVLNDDGIAIPAIRASWDVSANQFVQYYEIQ
;
A
#
# COMPACT_ATOMS: atom_id res chain seq x y z
N SER A 1 -12.69 -18.41 10.12
CA SER A 1 -12.73 -18.11 8.71
C SER A 1 -12.40 -16.64 8.55
N GLN A 2 -11.32 -16.31 7.84
CA GLN A 2 -11.07 -14.93 7.45
C GLN A 2 -12.06 -14.63 6.33
N ASP A 3 -12.99 -13.72 6.61
CA ASP A 3 -13.86 -13.20 5.57
C ASP A 3 -12.99 -12.36 4.63
N PHE A 4 -12.94 -12.75 3.36
CA PHE A 4 -12.27 -11.97 2.32
C PHE A 4 -13.12 -10.74 2.01
N ILE A 5 -12.90 -9.69 2.80
CA ILE A 5 -13.57 -8.41 2.61
C ILE A 5 -12.66 -7.53 1.76
N THR A 6 -13.21 -6.91 0.73
CA THR A 6 -12.50 -5.90 -0.06
C THR A 6 -12.22 -4.70 0.83
N VAL A 7 -10.96 -4.26 0.86
CA VAL A 7 -10.50 -3.10 1.63
C VAL A 7 -9.99 -2.06 0.65
N ASP A 8 -10.42 -0.82 0.82
CA ASP A 8 -9.93 0.30 0.02
C ASP A 8 -8.62 0.81 0.62
N TYR A 9 -7.59 0.95 -0.23
CA TYR A 9 -6.33 1.57 0.13
C TYR A 9 -6.31 3.03 -0.31
N PRO A 10 -5.59 3.93 0.41
CA PRO A 10 -5.44 5.30 -0.01
C PRO A 10 -4.86 5.41 -1.41
N GLN A 11 -5.32 6.43 -2.09
CA GLN A 11 -4.92 6.76 -3.45
C GLN A 11 -3.42 7.08 -3.51
N ILE A 12 -2.73 6.52 -4.51
CA ILE A 12 -1.36 6.91 -4.87
C ILE A 12 -1.45 8.09 -5.84
N THR A 13 -0.84 9.20 -5.48
CA THR A 13 -0.83 10.42 -6.29
C THR A 13 0.59 10.90 -6.54
N SER A 14 0.81 11.61 -7.65
CA SER A 14 2.06 12.30 -7.94
C SER A 14 1.81 13.80 -8.03
N ALA A 15 2.40 14.58 -7.14
CA ALA A 15 2.32 16.04 -7.17
C ALA A 15 2.92 16.61 -8.46
N THR A 16 3.99 16.00 -8.98
CA THR A 16 4.64 16.38 -10.23
C THR A 16 3.68 16.22 -11.42
N PHE A 17 3.07 15.05 -11.57
CA PHE A 17 2.13 14.79 -12.67
C PHE A 17 0.90 15.67 -12.59
N LYS A 18 0.38 15.88 -11.39
CA LYS A 18 -0.74 16.82 -11.18
C LYS A 18 -0.39 18.25 -11.58
N ALA A 19 0.84 18.70 -11.27
CA ALA A 19 1.29 20.05 -11.66
C ALA A 19 1.46 20.17 -13.19
N GLU A 20 1.99 19.15 -13.85
CA GLU A 20 2.11 19.09 -15.32
C GLU A 20 0.74 19.12 -16.01
N ASP A 21 -0.27 18.55 -15.41
CA ASP A 21 -1.66 18.51 -15.90
C ASP A 21 -2.50 19.70 -15.44
N ASN A 22 -1.86 20.80 -15.00
CA ASN A 22 -2.53 22.02 -14.50
C ASN A 22 -3.52 21.77 -13.37
N GLY A 23 -3.23 20.81 -12.50
CA GLY A 23 -4.06 20.45 -11.35
C GLY A 23 -5.22 19.48 -11.66
N VAL A 24 -5.34 19.01 -12.89
CA VAL A 24 -6.38 18.02 -13.25
C VAL A 24 -5.98 16.65 -12.72
N GLU A 25 -6.91 15.96 -12.08
CA GLU A 25 -6.75 14.58 -11.62
C GLU A 25 -7.54 13.64 -12.52
N ALA A 26 -6.86 12.66 -13.09
CA ALA A 26 -7.47 11.52 -13.76
C ALA A 26 -7.28 10.29 -12.87
N ALA A 27 -8.32 9.93 -12.12
CA ALA A 27 -8.28 8.77 -11.23
C ALA A 27 -8.53 7.48 -12.01
N LEU A 28 -7.82 6.41 -11.60
CA LEU A 28 -8.03 5.05 -12.08
C LEU A 28 -8.26 4.13 -10.89
N ASP A 29 -9.38 3.42 -10.88
CA ASP A 29 -9.66 2.41 -9.87
C ASP A 29 -9.00 1.08 -10.25
N LEU A 30 -8.18 0.56 -9.34
CA LEU A 30 -7.45 -0.68 -9.52
C LEU A 30 -7.94 -1.74 -8.54
N THR A 31 -8.53 -2.81 -9.04
CA THR A 31 -8.98 -3.95 -8.21
C THR A 31 -7.96 -5.08 -8.26
N LEU A 32 -7.48 -5.50 -7.09
CA LEU A 32 -6.46 -6.53 -6.92
C LEU A 32 -7.00 -7.71 -6.09
N PRO A 33 -7.77 -8.64 -6.68
CA PRO A 33 -8.53 -9.65 -5.93
C PRO A 33 -7.66 -10.68 -5.19
N PHE A 34 -6.39 -10.84 -5.58
CA PHE A 34 -5.47 -11.80 -4.98
C PHE A 34 -4.36 -11.17 -4.14
N THR A 35 -4.44 -9.87 -3.86
CA THR A 35 -3.43 -9.14 -3.11
C THR A 35 -3.94 -8.85 -1.71
N THR A 36 -3.23 -9.36 -0.70
CA THR A 36 -3.54 -9.13 0.71
C THR A 36 -2.56 -8.17 1.39
N SER A 37 -1.46 -7.84 0.72
CA SER A 37 -0.42 -6.94 1.21
C SER A 37 -0.67 -5.50 0.75
N ALA A 38 -0.79 -4.57 1.69
CA ALA A 38 -0.91 -3.14 1.43
C ALA A 38 0.28 -2.59 0.63
N ALA A 39 1.50 -2.95 1.02
CA ALA A 39 2.72 -2.54 0.33
C ALA A 39 2.76 -3.02 -1.14
N THR A 40 2.33 -4.26 -1.39
CA THR A 40 2.26 -4.80 -2.76
C THR A 40 1.22 -4.06 -3.59
N ALA A 41 0.03 -3.78 -3.02
CA ALA A 41 -1.03 -3.04 -3.69
C ALA A 41 -0.57 -1.61 -4.06
N GLN A 42 0.08 -0.91 -3.12
CA GLN A 42 0.63 0.42 -3.34
C GLN A 42 1.71 0.44 -4.43
N ARG A 43 2.63 -0.53 -4.43
CA ARG A 43 3.66 -0.65 -5.47
C ARG A 43 3.07 -0.89 -6.85
N ILE A 44 2.08 -1.76 -6.96
CA ILE A 44 1.37 -2.01 -8.23
C ILE A 44 0.64 -0.74 -8.69
N ALA A 45 -0.03 -0.03 -7.78
CA ALA A 45 -0.71 1.22 -8.09
C ALA A 45 0.27 2.29 -8.58
N LYS A 46 1.44 2.43 -7.92
CA LYS A 46 2.51 3.34 -8.35
C LYS A 46 3.03 3.00 -9.75
N LEU A 47 3.39 1.75 -9.99
CA LEU A 47 3.83 1.30 -11.31
C LEU A 47 2.77 1.54 -12.38
N THR A 48 1.50 1.35 -12.06
CA THR A 48 0.40 1.61 -12.99
C THR A 48 0.26 3.10 -13.29
N LEU A 49 0.41 3.97 -12.28
CA LEU A 49 0.40 5.42 -12.44
C LEU A 49 1.52 5.89 -13.38
N PHE A 50 2.76 5.46 -13.13
CA PHE A 50 3.90 5.83 -13.97
C PHE A 50 3.78 5.27 -15.40
N ARG A 51 3.40 4.01 -15.55
CA ARG A 51 3.17 3.41 -16.87
C ARG A 51 2.04 4.07 -17.65
N GLY A 52 1.04 4.60 -16.98
CA GLY A 52 -0.02 5.39 -17.59
C GLY A 52 0.48 6.74 -18.10
N ARG A 53 1.53 7.28 -17.51
CA ARG A 53 2.15 8.56 -17.87
C ARG A 53 3.26 8.40 -18.89
N GLU A 54 4.10 7.40 -18.73
CA GLU A 54 5.26 7.09 -19.56
C GLU A 54 4.84 6.22 -20.75
N GLN A 55 4.33 6.86 -21.81
CA GLN A 55 3.69 6.17 -22.93
C GLN A 55 4.53 6.10 -24.20
N ILE A 56 5.75 6.64 -24.20
CA ILE A 56 6.59 6.61 -25.39
C ILE A 56 7.04 5.17 -25.62
N ALA A 57 6.64 4.61 -26.76
CA ALA A 57 7.10 3.30 -27.21
C ALA A 57 7.51 3.38 -28.67
N PHE A 58 8.63 2.79 -29.02
CA PHE A 58 9.12 2.74 -30.40
C PHE A 58 10.07 1.58 -30.63
N SER A 59 10.33 1.25 -31.91
CA SER A 59 11.36 0.33 -32.33
C SER A 59 12.42 1.06 -33.14
N ALA A 60 13.68 0.72 -32.91
CA ALA A 60 14.80 1.29 -33.68
C ALA A 60 15.90 0.25 -33.90
N ASP A 61 16.64 0.45 -34.99
CA ASP A 61 17.77 -0.40 -35.36
C ASP A 61 19.07 0.23 -34.84
N PHE A 62 19.80 -0.58 -34.08
CA PHE A 62 21.08 -0.21 -33.49
C PHE A 62 22.21 -1.03 -34.13
N GLY A 63 23.43 -0.54 -34.00
CA GLY A 63 24.62 -1.28 -34.36
C GLY A 63 24.90 -2.44 -33.39
N LEU A 64 25.97 -3.19 -33.66
CA LEU A 64 26.36 -4.37 -32.85
C LEU A 64 26.68 -4.05 -31.38
N ALA A 65 26.93 -2.80 -31.06
CA ALA A 65 27.09 -2.39 -29.64
C ALA A 65 25.86 -2.68 -28.79
N ALA A 66 24.67 -2.81 -29.39
CA ALA A 66 23.44 -3.17 -28.68
C ALA A 66 23.23 -4.69 -28.60
N PHE A 67 24.19 -5.51 -29.01
CA PHE A 67 24.08 -6.98 -28.97
C PHE A 67 24.05 -7.53 -27.54
N ASP A 68 24.74 -6.89 -26.61
CA ASP A 68 24.84 -7.30 -25.22
C ASP A 68 23.60 -6.88 -24.38
N VAL A 69 22.68 -6.11 -24.98
CA VAL A 69 21.45 -5.67 -24.29
C VAL A 69 20.41 -6.79 -24.32
N ASN A 70 19.76 -7.02 -23.20
CA ASN A 70 18.74 -8.05 -23.03
C ASN A 70 17.34 -7.44 -22.83
N VAL A 71 16.32 -8.25 -23.09
CA VAL A 71 14.93 -7.88 -22.74
C VAL A 71 14.80 -7.76 -21.23
N GLY A 72 14.25 -6.63 -20.77
CA GLY A 72 14.15 -6.26 -19.34
C GLY A 72 15.24 -5.30 -18.87
N ASP A 73 16.29 -5.07 -19.68
CA ASP A 73 17.31 -4.06 -19.35
C ASP A 73 16.74 -2.65 -19.51
N ILE A 74 17.28 -1.71 -18.73
CA ILE A 74 17.00 -0.27 -18.86
C ILE A 74 18.19 0.40 -19.52
N ILE A 75 17.92 1.12 -20.59
CA ILE A 75 18.93 1.85 -21.35
C ILE A 75 18.63 3.34 -21.40
N GLY A 76 19.66 4.17 -21.29
CA GLY A 76 19.56 5.61 -21.44
C GLY A 76 19.79 6.04 -22.89
N LEU A 77 18.82 6.70 -23.52
CA LEU A 77 18.94 7.23 -24.87
C LEU A 77 19.10 8.75 -24.87
N THR A 78 20.10 9.22 -25.60
CA THR A 78 20.29 10.64 -25.88
C THR A 78 19.96 10.94 -27.34
N ASN A 79 18.98 11.84 -27.56
CA ASN A 79 18.59 12.28 -28.88
C ASN A 79 18.22 13.77 -28.83
N THR A 80 19.08 14.59 -29.42
CA THR A 80 18.92 16.07 -29.41
C THR A 80 17.70 16.55 -30.19
N ARG A 81 17.24 15.82 -31.20
CA ARG A 81 16.05 16.19 -32.00
C ARG A 81 14.78 16.12 -31.15
N TYR A 82 14.70 15.16 -30.20
CA TYR A 82 13.58 14.98 -29.29
C TYR A 82 13.83 15.63 -27.93
N GLY A 83 14.98 16.27 -27.72
CA GLY A 83 15.35 16.86 -26.44
C GLY A 83 15.67 15.83 -25.34
N TRP A 84 15.98 14.60 -25.75
CA TRP A 84 16.28 13.54 -24.77
C TRP A 84 17.76 13.58 -24.38
N THR A 85 18.00 13.54 -23.09
CA THR A 85 19.33 13.42 -22.49
C THR A 85 19.30 12.26 -21.54
N ALA A 86 19.94 11.14 -21.91
CA ALA A 86 19.95 9.89 -21.15
C ALA A 86 18.53 9.46 -20.67
N LYS A 87 17.51 9.71 -21.50
CA LYS A 87 16.14 9.32 -21.20
C LYS A 87 16.05 7.80 -21.14
N GLU A 88 15.46 7.28 -20.05
CA GLU A 88 15.41 5.86 -19.75
C GLU A 88 14.32 5.14 -20.50
N PHE A 89 14.67 3.97 -21.03
CA PHE A 89 13.75 3.06 -21.71
C PHE A 89 14.00 1.62 -21.30
N GLU A 90 12.94 0.89 -21.02
CA GLU A 90 12.95 -0.56 -20.83
C GLU A 90 12.96 -1.26 -22.20
N VAL A 91 13.83 -2.23 -22.36
CA VAL A 91 13.87 -3.08 -23.55
C VAL A 91 12.79 -4.14 -23.44
N VAL A 92 11.75 -4.05 -24.25
CA VAL A 92 10.63 -5.00 -24.26
C VAL A 92 10.70 -6.00 -25.42
N GLY A 93 11.58 -5.76 -26.38
CA GLY A 93 11.83 -6.68 -27.49
C GLY A 93 13.23 -6.54 -28.04
N TRP A 94 13.81 -7.67 -28.46
CA TRP A 94 15.15 -7.75 -29.03
C TRP A 94 15.15 -8.67 -30.24
N LYS A 95 15.73 -8.24 -31.35
CA LYS A 95 15.84 -9.02 -32.59
C LYS A 95 17.16 -8.73 -33.29
N PHE A 96 17.93 -9.77 -33.51
CA PHE A 96 19.13 -9.71 -34.32
C PHE A 96 18.81 -10.00 -35.80
N PHE A 97 19.39 -9.23 -36.72
CA PHE A 97 19.20 -9.41 -38.16
C PHE A 97 20.35 -8.85 -38.97
N ALA A 98 20.46 -9.30 -40.24
CA ALA A 98 21.34 -8.71 -41.24
C ALA A 98 20.54 -7.72 -42.07
N SER A 99 21.04 -6.49 -42.21
CA SER A 99 20.43 -5.48 -43.09
C SER A 99 20.60 -5.89 -44.57
N ASN A 100 19.52 -5.77 -45.35
CA ASN A 100 19.52 -6.19 -46.75
C ASN A 100 20.40 -5.32 -47.65
N ASP A 101 20.68 -4.06 -47.28
CA ASP A 101 21.34 -3.09 -48.17
C ASP A 101 22.88 -3.17 -48.16
N ALA A 102 23.50 -3.71 -47.12
CA ALA A 102 24.96 -3.76 -47.00
C ALA A 102 25.49 -5.04 -46.31
N GLY A 103 24.63 -5.96 -45.92
CA GLY A 103 25.02 -7.13 -45.08
C GLY A 103 25.43 -6.73 -43.67
N ASP A 104 25.17 -5.50 -43.24
CA ASP A 104 25.48 -5.05 -41.90
C ASP A 104 24.62 -5.80 -40.86
N LEU A 105 25.29 -6.29 -39.83
CA LEU A 105 24.61 -6.92 -38.70
C LEU A 105 24.05 -5.83 -37.77
N ARG A 106 22.79 -5.94 -37.45
CA ARG A 106 22.06 -4.98 -36.60
C ARG A 106 21.20 -5.64 -35.58
N VAL A 107 20.87 -4.89 -34.51
CA VAL A 107 19.95 -5.27 -33.47
C VAL A 107 18.78 -4.31 -33.50
N ASN A 108 17.57 -4.83 -33.69
CA ASN A 108 16.34 -4.07 -33.51
C ASN A 108 15.90 -4.21 -32.07
N LEU A 109 15.77 -3.07 -31.39
CA LEU A 109 15.22 -2.99 -30.04
C LEU A 109 13.84 -2.37 -30.07
N THR A 110 12.90 -2.99 -29.38
CA THR A 110 11.60 -2.40 -29.06
C THR A 110 11.70 -1.85 -27.65
N LEU A 111 11.45 -0.57 -27.51
CA LEU A 111 11.71 0.20 -26.30
C LEU A 111 10.42 0.82 -25.79
N ARG A 112 10.26 0.83 -24.47
CA ARG A 112 9.17 1.52 -23.77
C ARG A 112 9.75 2.45 -22.73
N GLU A 113 9.24 3.68 -22.69
CA GLU A 113 9.61 4.66 -21.68
C GLU A 113 9.44 4.13 -20.26
N THR A 114 10.41 4.41 -19.42
CA THR A 114 10.39 4.10 -18.01
C THR A 114 11.18 5.14 -17.23
N SER A 115 11.05 5.16 -15.92
CA SER A 115 11.90 5.97 -15.05
C SER A 115 12.24 5.20 -13.78
N GLU A 116 13.40 5.49 -13.21
CA GLU A 116 13.83 4.95 -11.91
C GLU A 116 12.80 5.28 -10.81
N ALA A 117 12.19 6.47 -10.87
CA ALA A 117 11.19 6.94 -9.93
C ALA A 117 9.95 6.01 -9.82
N ALA A 118 9.64 5.23 -10.87
CA ALA A 118 8.56 4.24 -10.82
C ALA A 118 8.85 3.09 -9.84
N PHE A 119 10.13 2.79 -9.62
CA PHE A 119 10.59 1.66 -8.80
C PHE A 119 11.07 2.09 -7.41
N ASP A 120 11.40 3.37 -7.23
CA ASP A 120 11.82 3.91 -5.95
C ASP A 120 10.68 3.87 -4.94
N TRP A 121 11.01 3.45 -3.72
CA TRP A 121 10.10 3.50 -2.59
C TRP A 121 10.44 4.70 -1.71
N SER A 122 9.62 5.74 -1.75
CA SER A 122 9.84 6.94 -0.94
C SER A 122 9.13 6.86 0.42
N ALA A 123 9.54 7.73 1.34
CA ALA A 123 8.92 7.84 2.67
C ALA A 123 7.43 8.30 2.61
N GLU A 124 6.99 8.87 1.49
CA GLU A 124 5.59 9.26 1.26
C GLU A 124 4.68 8.07 0.96
N GLU A 125 5.27 6.93 0.60
CA GLU A 125 4.59 5.68 0.35
C GLU A 125 4.57 4.84 1.63
N THR A 126 3.99 5.38 2.69
CA THR A 126 3.87 4.67 3.96
C THR A 126 2.95 3.47 3.80
N GLU A 127 3.46 2.31 4.24
CA GLU A 127 2.62 1.14 4.40
C GLU A 127 1.45 1.51 5.31
N ILE A 128 0.25 1.44 4.77
CA ILE A 128 -0.95 1.60 5.58
C ILE A 128 -1.10 0.28 6.31
N ILE A 129 -0.69 0.29 7.55
CA ILE A 129 -1.05 -0.76 8.47
C ILE A 129 -2.57 -0.71 8.56
N SER A 130 -3.24 -1.68 7.93
CA SER A 130 -4.67 -1.83 8.14
C SER A 130 -4.85 -1.88 9.65
N ASN A 131 -5.63 -0.95 10.17
CA ASN A 131 -5.93 -0.89 11.58
C ASN A 131 -6.70 -2.17 11.91
N ASN A 132 -5.96 -3.24 12.22
CA ASN A 132 -6.53 -4.40 12.88
C ASN A 132 -6.92 -3.87 14.27
N SER A 133 -8.09 -3.25 14.33
CA SER A 133 -8.75 -3.03 15.58
C SER A 133 -8.81 -4.42 16.22
N ALA A 134 -8.02 -4.61 17.26
CA ALA A 134 -8.16 -5.77 18.12
C ALA A 134 -9.59 -5.67 18.65
N LEU A 135 -10.50 -6.40 18.00
CA LEU A 135 -11.85 -6.51 18.50
C LEU A 135 -11.72 -7.07 19.92
N PRO A 136 -12.29 -6.40 20.91
CA PRO A 136 -12.26 -6.91 22.27
C PRO A 136 -12.77 -8.35 22.26
N ASN A 137 -11.99 -9.27 22.83
CA ASN A 137 -12.42 -10.65 22.90
C ASN A 137 -13.61 -10.76 23.86
N PHE A 138 -14.80 -10.99 23.32
CA PHE A 138 -16.03 -11.13 24.13
C PHE A 138 -15.99 -12.32 25.10
N ALA A 139 -15.09 -13.28 24.87
CA ALA A 139 -14.92 -14.46 25.71
C ALA A 139 -13.95 -14.25 26.88
N THR A 140 -13.21 -13.15 26.89
CA THR A 140 -12.26 -12.80 27.94
C THR A 140 -12.72 -11.51 28.59
N VAL A 141 -13.20 -11.60 29.83
CA VAL A 141 -13.56 -10.43 30.64
C VAL A 141 -12.38 -10.13 31.55
N ASP A 142 -11.85 -8.93 31.45
CA ASP A 142 -10.79 -8.46 32.33
C ASP A 142 -11.33 -8.38 33.78
N PRO A 143 -10.50 -8.71 34.78
CA PRO A 143 -10.89 -8.55 36.16
C PRO A 143 -11.24 -7.09 36.48
N VAL A 144 -12.11 -6.88 37.45
CA VAL A 144 -12.41 -5.53 37.93
C VAL A 144 -11.17 -4.85 38.50
N GLU A 145 -10.96 -3.59 38.15
CA GLU A 145 -9.86 -2.79 38.68
C GLU A 145 -10.31 -1.96 39.86
N ASN A 146 -9.35 -1.62 40.74
CA ASN A 146 -9.54 -0.77 41.91
C ASN A 146 -10.69 -1.22 42.82
N LEU A 147 -10.80 -2.54 43.06
CA LEU A 147 -11.76 -3.09 44.01
C LEU A 147 -11.42 -2.64 45.43
N ILE A 148 -12.32 -1.85 46.05
CA ILE A 148 -12.21 -1.38 47.43
C ILE A 148 -13.36 -1.98 48.21
N LEU A 149 -13.03 -2.66 49.30
CA LEU A 149 -14.00 -3.21 50.27
C LEU A 149 -13.96 -2.36 51.51
N THR A 150 -15.12 -1.83 51.90
CA THR A 150 -15.28 -0.99 53.11
C THR A 150 -16.32 -1.61 54.02
N ALA A 151 -15.96 -1.84 55.29
CA ALA A 151 -16.92 -2.25 56.30
C ALA A 151 -17.89 -1.09 56.55
N THR A 152 -19.17 -1.40 56.55
CA THR A 152 -20.26 -0.43 56.83
C THR A 152 -21.36 -1.08 57.60
N THR A 153 -22.35 -0.31 58.04
CA THR A 153 -23.57 -0.81 58.65
C THR A 153 -24.78 -0.35 57.83
N VAL A 154 -25.72 -1.24 57.63
CA VAL A 154 -27.00 -0.94 56.97
C VAL A 154 -28.11 -1.18 57.96
N LEU A 155 -29.10 -0.29 58.01
CA LEU A 155 -30.30 -0.49 58.80
C LEU A 155 -31.24 -1.41 58.03
N ASN A 156 -31.76 -2.46 58.76
CA ASN A 156 -32.85 -3.25 58.18
C ASN A 156 -34.19 -2.49 58.33
N ASP A 157 -35.26 -3.08 57.79
CA ASP A 157 -36.61 -2.49 57.83
C ASP A 157 -37.13 -2.21 59.27
N ASP A 158 -36.57 -2.87 60.24
CA ASP A 158 -36.89 -2.70 61.65
C ASP A 158 -36.01 -1.65 62.36
N GLY A 159 -35.12 -1.00 61.66
CA GLY A 159 -34.18 0.01 62.18
C GLY A 159 -32.97 -0.56 62.91
N ILE A 160 -32.71 -1.86 62.82
CA ILE A 160 -31.55 -2.52 63.45
C ILE A 160 -30.32 -2.40 62.52
N ALA A 161 -29.20 -1.97 63.10
CA ALA A 161 -27.96 -1.90 62.44
C ALA A 161 -27.34 -3.28 62.19
N ILE A 162 -27.16 -3.66 60.90
CA ILE A 162 -26.54 -4.92 60.47
C ILE A 162 -25.21 -4.62 59.88
N PRO A 163 -24.11 -5.34 60.21
CA PRO A 163 -22.83 -5.19 59.58
C PRO A 163 -22.92 -5.59 58.12
N ALA A 164 -22.36 -4.76 57.23
CA ALA A 164 -22.35 -4.96 55.82
C ALA A 164 -20.97 -4.60 55.23
N ILE A 165 -20.68 -5.10 54.04
CA ILE A 165 -19.50 -4.73 53.26
C ILE A 165 -19.96 -3.97 52.04
N ARG A 166 -19.43 -2.78 51.84
CA ARG A 166 -19.60 -2.03 50.61
C ARG A 166 -18.43 -2.36 49.71
N ALA A 167 -18.71 -2.85 48.50
CA ALA A 167 -17.75 -3.02 47.46
C ALA A 167 -17.89 -1.88 46.42
N SER A 168 -16.79 -1.29 46.00
CA SER A 168 -16.74 -0.32 44.93
C SER A 168 -15.56 -0.67 44.02
N TRP A 169 -15.73 -0.48 42.73
CA TRP A 169 -14.72 -0.76 41.71
C TRP A 169 -14.89 0.17 40.53
N ASP A 170 -13.88 0.23 39.66
CA ASP A 170 -13.99 1.00 38.41
C ASP A 170 -14.81 0.23 37.38
N VAL A 171 -15.57 0.97 36.58
CA VAL A 171 -16.36 0.39 35.49
C VAL A 171 -15.39 -0.16 34.43
N SER A 172 -15.62 -1.40 34.02
CA SER A 172 -14.81 -2.03 32.96
C SER A 172 -14.82 -1.20 31.67
N ALA A 173 -13.64 -1.02 31.07
CA ALA A 173 -13.51 -0.42 29.74
C ALA A 173 -14.04 -1.33 28.61
N ASN A 174 -14.31 -2.60 28.93
CA ASN A 174 -14.84 -3.56 27.97
C ASN A 174 -16.33 -3.29 27.72
N GLN A 175 -16.67 -2.88 26.50
CA GLN A 175 -18.04 -2.53 26.09
C GLN A 175 -19.04 -3.69 26.14
N PHE A 176 -18.58 -4.94 26.31
CA PHE A 176 -19.45 -6.11 26.39
C PHE A 176 -19.86 -6.46 27.83
N VAL A 177 -19.33 -5.78 28.86
CA VAL A 177 -19.74 -5.96 30.26
C VAL A 177 -21.03 -5.21 30.48
N GLN A 178 -22.11 -5.95 30.75
CA GLN A 178 -23.44 -5.40 31.02
C GLN A 178 -23.77 -5.35 32.50
N TYR A 179 -23.24 -6.27 33.33
CA TYR A 179 -23.48 -6.34 34.78
C TYR A 179 -22.31 -7.04 35.50
N TYR A 180 -22.24 -6.84 36.78
CA TYR A 180 -21.28 -7.49 37.67
C TYR A 180 -22.05 -8.37 38.67
N GLU A 181 -21.52 -9.54 38.95
CA GLU A 181 -22.08 -10.46 39.94
C GLU A 181 -21.05 -10.71 41.04
N ILE A 182 -21.50 -10.64 42.30
CA ILE A 182 -20.68 -10.92 43.46
C ILE A 182 -21.15 -12.28 44.02
N GLN A 183 -20.24 -13.23 44.09
CA GLN A 183 -20.47 -14.58 44.62
C GLN A 183 -19.78 -14.75 45.98
#